data_9953b1dc863f2b756bbf71328289216f
#
_entry.id   9953b1dc863f2b756bbf71328289216f
#
_cell.length_a   1.000
_cell.length_b   1.000
_cell.length_c   1.000
_cell.angle_alpha   90.00
_cell.angle_beta   90.00
_cell.angle_gamma   90.00
#
_symmetry.space_group_name_H-M   'P 1'
#
loop_
_entity.id
_entity.type
_entity.pdbx_description
1 polymer ?
#
loop_
_entity_poly.entity_id
_entity_poly.type
_entity_poly.pdbx_seq_one_letter_code
_entity_poly.pdbx_strand_id
1 'polypeptide(L)'
;LTAIIIFVILTITSVVLGNSKDKEINNLRKDIETNQAKIDQANKEMIAKNKSSKSKNKNNKSKEKENQSSNKIPQTKQLDKNFKQKAYNNFNFTEKELEYLKNINITAVGDSVIINADSYIRKYTPNFYLDGKVGRDMVSGPEILSQIKNNYGLGDVVLISLGSNGSANEEDLNKIMEIADGRDVYFVNTSHTQSYMDYVNKSLLEFTENNEKAHLVDWRGFIKDKPDLLAPDRTHPNKEGSDDFAKLIMRKILNVNKVKD
;
A
#
# COMPACT_ATOMS: atom_id res chain seq x y z
N LEU A 1 8.46 -50.17 22.03
CA LEU A 1 9.49 -49.63 21.09
C LEU A 1 8.86 -48.69 20.04
N THR A 2 7.74 -49.06 19.44
CA THR A 2 7.05 -48.26 18.41
C THR A 2 6.57 -46.87 18.90
N ALA A 3 6.03 -46.77 20.11
CA ALA A 3 5.56 -45.49 20.67
C ALA A 3 6.72 -44.51 20.95
N ILE A 4 7.88 -45.00 21.37
CA ILE A 4 9.08 -44.17 21.59
C ILE A 4 9.65 -43.64 20.26
N ILE A 5 9.65 -44.47 19.22
CA ILE A 5 10.09 -44.06 17.89
C ILE A 5 9.17 -42.97 17.31
N ILE A 6 7.86 -43.13 17.46
CA ILE A 6 6.89 -42.12 17.02
C ILE A 6 7.09 -40.79 17.77
N PHE A 7 7.29 -40.85 19.11
CA PHE A 7 7.54 -39.64 19.91
C PHE A 7 8.85 -38.95 19.51
N VAL A 8 9.94 -39.68 19.26
CA VAL A 8 11.20 -39.14 18.82
C VAL A 8 11.09 -38.51 17.40
N ILE A 9 10.35 -39.15 16.49
CA ILE A 9 10.10 -38.60 15.16
C ILE A 9 9.29 -37.29 15.27
N LEU A 10 8.26 -37.24 16.08
CA LEU A 10 7.44 -36.03 16.30
C LEU A 10 8.23 -34.90 16.95
N THR A 11 9.15 -35.18 17.87
CA THR A 11 10.01 -34.16 18.47
C THR A 11 11.07 -33.64 17.48
N ILE A 12 11.68 -34.50 16.71
CA ILE A 12 12.65 -34.10 15.68
C ILE A 12 11.97 -33.27 14.60
N THR A 13 10.80 -33.67 14.12
CA THR A 13 10.05 -32.90 13.12
C THR A 13 9.59 -31.54 13.66
N SER A 14 9.19 -31.43 14.90
CA SER A 14 8.81 -30.14 15.50
C SER A 14 10.00 -29.19 15.68
N VAL A 15 11.17 -29.72 16.06
CA VAL A 15 12.40 -28.92 16.17
C VAL A 15 12.90 -28.46 14.79
N VAL A 16 12.86 -29.33 13.79
CA VAL A 16 13.26 -28.98 12.41
C VAL A 16 12.32 -27.94 11.80
N LEU A 17 11.01 -28.07 12.01
CA LEU A 17 10.03 -27.10 11.56
C LEU A 17 10.15 -25.76 12.29
N GLY A 18 10.44 -25.76 13.60
CA GLY A 18 10.76 -24.56 14.37
C GLY A 18 11.96 -23.80 13.81
N ASN A 19 13.07 -24.52 13.64
CA ASN A 19 14.31 -23.93 13.05
C ASN A 19 14.11 -23.40 11.62
N SER A 20 13.26 -24.04 10.81
CA SER A 20 12.95 -23.56 9.47
C SER A 20 12.18 -22.23 9.51
N LYS A 21 11.15 -22.12 10.35
CA LYS A 21 10.35 -20.88 10.52
C LYS A 21 11.18 -19.74 11.07
N ASP A 22 12.05 -19.99 12.05
CA ASP A 22 12.95 -18.98 12.61
C ASP A 22 13.92 -18.46 11.55
N LYS A 23 14.43 -19.35 10.69
CA LYS A 23 15.30 -18.96 9.57
C LYS A 23 14.54 -18.10 8.55
N GLU A 24 13.30 -18.43 8.22
CA GLU A 24 12.47 -17.65 7.30
C GLU A 24 12.15 -16.26 7.87
N ILE A 25 11.81 -16.15 9.17
CA ILE A 25 11.60 -14.89 9.86
C ILE A 25 12.86 -14.03 9.86
N ASN A 26 14.03 -14.62 10.11
CA ASN A 26 15.30 -13.91 10.10
C ASN A 26 15.67 -13.43 8.68
N ASN A 27 15.38 -14.21 7.66
CA ASN A 27 15.56 -13.79 6.27
C ASN A 27 14.63 -12.63 5.92
N LEU A 28 13.35 -12.71 6.30
CA LEU A 28 12.38 -11.64 6.12
C LEU A 28 12.85 -10.32 6.75
N ARG A 29 13.35 -10.35 7.99
CA ARG A 29 13.91 -9.16 8.65
C ARG A 29 15.05 -8.53 7.86
N LYS A 30 16.00 -9.35 7.40
CA LYS A 30 17.10 -8.86 6.55
C LYS A 30 16.63 -8.28 5.23
N ASP A 31 15.60 -8.89 4.62
CA ASP A 31 15.03 -8.39 3.38
C ASP A 31 14.35 -7.02 3.60
N ILE A 32 13.62 -6.85 4.72
CA ILE A 32 12.99 -5.57 5.10
C ILE A 32 14.07 -4.50 5.34
N GLU A 33 15.12 -4.79 6.11
CA GLU A 33 16.23 -3.88 6.37
C GLU A 33 16.95 -3.47 5.06
N THR A 34 17.18 -4.45 4.19
CA THR A 34 17.81 -4.22 2.88
C THR A 34 16.91 -3.35 1.99
N ASN A 35 15.61 -3.58 2.00
CA ASN A 35 14.65 -2.80 1.24
C ASN A 35 14.56 -1.37 1.78
N GLN A 36 14.61 -1.16 3.10
CA GLN A 36 14.64 0.17 3.70
C GLN A 36 15.81 1.02 3.16
N ALA A 37 17.00 0.44 3.09
CA ALA A 37 18.17 1.14 2.53
C ALA A 37 18.02 1.46 1.03
N LYS A 38 17.39 0.57 0.25
CA LYS A 38 17.12 0.80 -1.17
C LYS A 38 16.06 1.87 -1.42
N ILE A 39 15.06 1.99 -0.54
CA ILE A 39 14.01 3.00 -0.63
C ILE A 39 14.61 4.40 -0.60
N ASP A 40 15.54 4.67 0.31
CA ASP A 40 16.20 5.98 0.42
C ASP A 40 16.93 6.35 -0.86
N GLN A 41 17.61 5.40 -1.49
CA GLN A 41 18.28 5.62 -2.78
C GLN A 41 17.27 5.89 -3.90
N ALA A 42 16.21 5.07 -4.00
CA ALA A 42 15.19 5.21 -5.04
C ALA A 42 14.42 6.54 -4.91
N ASN A 43 14.13 6.99 -3.68
CA ASN A 43 13.51 8.28 -3.43
C ASN A 43 14.40 9.43 -3.88
N LYS A 44 15.71 9.40 -3.60
CA LYS A 44 16.67 10.41 -4.07
C LYS A 44 16.71 10.51 -5.59
N GLU A 45 16.73 9.37 -6.29
CA GLU A 45 16.73 9.31 -7.75
C GLU A 45 15.42 9.89 -8.33
N MET A 46 14.27 9.56 -7.74
CA MET A 46 12.97 10.09 -8.18
C MET A 46 12.90 11.63 -8.01
N ILE A 47 13.32 12.15 -6.85
CA ILE A 47 13.34 13.58 -6.55
C ILE A 47 14.26 14.31 -7.54
N ALA A 48 15.43 13.76 -7.85
CA ALA A 48 16.38 14.34 -8.80
C ALA A 48 15.78 14.42 -10.22
N LYS A 49 15.10 13.36 -10.68
CA LYS A 49 14.40 13.34 -11.97
C LYS A 49 13.32 14.41 -12.06
N ASN A 50 12.49 14.54 -11.02
CA ASN A 50 11.41 15.52 -10.98
C ASN A 50 11.93 16.97 -10.97
N LYS A 51 13.05 17.25 -10.32
CA LYS A 51 13.70 18.58 -10.36
C LYS A 51 14.23 18.90 -11.76
N SER A 52 14.86 17.96 -12.45
CA SER A 52 15.39 18.15 -13.80
C SER A 52 14.29 18.37 -14.85
N SER A 53 13.15 17.73 -14.70
CA SER A 53 11.99 17.88 -15.59
C SER A 53 11.32 19.25 -15.42
N LYS A 54 11.22 19.76 -14.18
CA LYS A 54 10.65 21.10 -13.90
C LYS A 54 11.55 22.25 -14.43
N SER A 55 12.86 22.07 -14.52
CA SER A 55 13.77 23.09 -15.05
C SER A 55 13.66 23.21 -16.57
N LYS A 56 13.30 22.15 -17.29
CA LYS A 56 13.11 22.17 -18.75
C LYS A 56 11.77 22.79 -19.18
N ASN A 57 10.74 22.74 -18.33
CA ASN A 57 9.41 23.26 -18.64
C ASN A 57 9.20 24.76 -18.31
N LYS A 58 10.17 25.45 -17.71
CA LYS A 58 10.03 26.90 -17.42
C LYS A 58 10.16 27.80 -18.66
N ASN A 59 10.58 27.27 -19.80
CA ASN A 59 10.78 28.07 -21.04
C ASN A 59 9.59 28.06 -22.02
N ASN A 60 8.48 27.39 -21.69
CA ASN A 60 7.29 27.41 -22.55
C ASN A 60 6.02 27.56 -21.69
N LYS A 61 5.72 28.79 -21.28
CA LYS A 61 4.38 29.11 -20.78
C LYS A 61 3.92 30.49 -21.24
N SER A 62 3.14 30.50 -22.30
CA SER A 62 2.19 31.59 -22.56
C SER A 62 0.87 30.98 -23.05
N LYS A 63 -0.18 31.27 -22.28
CA LYS A 63 -1.62 31.23 -22.60
C LYS A 63 -2.29 29.86 -22.76
N GLU A 64 -3.10 29.48 -21.76
CA GLU A 64 -4.48 29.11 -22.07
C GLU A 64 -5.39 29.29 -20.82
N LYS A 65 -6.67 29.55 -21.11
CA LYS A 65 -7.66 30.17 -20.25
C LYS A 65 -8.40 29.17 -19.36
N GLU A 66 -8.88 29.68 -18.21
CA GLU A 66 -9.93 29.10 -17.38
C GLU A 66 -11.16 28.66 -18.17
N ASN A 67 -11.67 27.48 -17.83
CA ASN A 67 -13.08 27.15 -18.00
C ASN A 67 -13.58 26.39 -16.77
N GLN A 68 -14.37 27.08 -15.96
CA GLN A 68 -15.20 26.51 -14.92
C GLN A 68 -16.34 25.73 -15.56
N SER A 69 -16.54 24.49 -15.18
CA SER A 69 -17.77 23.77 -15.43
C SER A 69 -18.22 23.09 -14.13
N SER A 70 -19.28 23.64 -13.57
CA SER A 70 -20.08 23.07 -12.49
C SER A 70 -20.76 21.79 -12.97
N ASN A 71 -20.57 20.66 -12.31
CA ASN A 71 -21.42 19.49 -12.51
C ASN A 71 -21.91 18.87 -11.19
N LYS A 72 -23.22 18.68 -11.20
CA LYS A 72 -24.12 18.15 -10.17
C LYS A 72 -23.64 16.83 -9.56
N ILE A 73 -23.85 16.74 -8.24
CA ILE A 73 -23.73 15.54 -7.40
C ILE A 73 -24.65 14.42 -7.93
N PRO A 74 -24.15 13.24 -8.23
CA PRO A 74 -24.96 12.03 -8.39
C PRO A 74 -25.04 11.26 -7.07
N GLN A 75 -26.26 10.85 -6.77
CA GLN A 75 -26.70 10.09 -5.61
C GLN A 75 -25.86 8.82 -5.36
N THR A 76 -25.70 8.50 -4.09
CA THR A 76 -25.15 7.28 -3.48
C THR A 76 -25.45 6.02 -4.29
N LYS A 77 -24.43 5.43 -4.89
CA LYS A 77 -24.51 4.08 -5.46
C LYS A 77 -24.14 3.07 -4.39
N GLN A 78 -25.14 2.22 -4.04
CA GLN A 78 -24.90 0.96 -3.34
C GLN A 78 -23.73 0.21 -4.02
N LEU A 79 -22.66 -0.02 -3.27
CA LEU A 79 -21.53 -0.82 -3.75
C LEU A 79 -22.00 -2.24 -3.99
N ASP A 80 -22.02 -2.64 -5.25
CA ASP A 80 -22.34 -3.98 -5.69
C ASP A 80 -21.36 -4.98 -5.08
N LYS A 81 -21.85 -5.92 -4.29
CA LYS A 81 -21.04 -7.02 -3.69
C LYS A 81 -20.28 -7.84 -4.74
N ASN A 82 -20.79 -7.89 -5.96
CA ASN A 82 -20.14 -8.54 -7.11
C ASN A 82 -18.90 -7.77 -7.61
N PHE A 83 -18.78 -6.47 -7.33
CA PHE A 83 -17.62 -5.67 -7.69
C PHE A 83 -16.39 -6.04 -6.85
N LYS A 84 -16.56 -6.35 -5.55
CA LYS A 84 -15.47 -6.79 -4.67
C LYS A 84 -14.81 -8.08 -5.19
N GLN A 85 -15.58 -9.04 -5.64
CA GLN A 85 -15.07 -10.34 -6.10
C GLN A 85 -14.37 -10.27 -7.46
N LYS A 86 -14.86 -9.43 -8.37
CA LYS A 86 -14.24 -9.21 -9.69
C LYS A 86 -12.90 -8.48 -9.63
N ALA A 87 -12.73 -7.55 -8.67
CA ALA A 87 -11.50 -6.79 -8.50
C ALA A 87 -10.34 -7.65 -8.00
N TYR A 88 -10.60 -8.70 -7.22
CA TYR A 88 -9.56 -9.59 -6.68
C TYR A 88 -9.04 -10.65 -7.66
N ASN A 89 -9.71 -10.86 -8.79
CA ASN A 89 -9.41 -11.98 -9.68
C ASN A 89 -8.77 -11.57 -11.01
N ASN A 90 -8.58 -10.27 -11.28
CA ASN A 90 -8.00 -9.82 -12.55
C ASN A 90 -6.83 -8.87 -12.32
N PHE A 91 -5.64 -9.43 -12.17
CA PHE A 91 -4.38 -8.70 -12.17
C PHE A 91 -3.70 -8.63 -13.56
N ASN A 92 -4.42 -8.96 -14.60
CA ASN A 92 -3.96 -8.73 -15.96
C ASN A 92 -4.18 -7.25 -16.29
N PHE A 93 -3.10 -6.50 -16.39
CA PHE A 93 -3.12 -5.11 -16.80
C PHE A 93 -3.00 -5.02 -18.32
N THR A 94 -3.82 -4.15 -18.93
CA THR A 94 -3.70 -3.82 -20.34
C THR A 94 -2.50 -2.90 -20.59
N GLU A 95 -2.09 -2.73 -21.83
CA GLU A 95 -0.99 -1.81 -22.18
C GLU A 95 -1.29 -0.38 -21.75
N LYS A 96 -2.53 0.07 -21.93
CA LYS A 96 -2.98 1.40 -21.53
C LYS A 96 -2.98 1.60 -20.00
N GLU A 97 -3.41 0.58 -19.25
CA GLU A 97 -3.31 0.58 -17.79
C GLU A 97 -1.86 0.63 -17.32
N LEU A 98 -0.97 -0.14 -17.92
CA LEU A 98 0.46 -0.13 -17.62
C LEU A 98 1.11 1.22 -17.95
N GLU A 99 0.72 1.85 -19.07
CA GLU A 99 1.20 3.18 -19.44
C GLU A 99 0.72 4.24 -18.43
N TYR A 100 -0.54 4.19 -18.00
CA TYR A 100 -1.04 5.05 -16.93
C TYR A 100 -0.24 4.89 -15.63
N LEU A 101 -0.01 3.64 -15.19
CA LEU A 101 0.74 3.34 -13.97
C LEU A 101 2.20 3.80 -14.04
N LYS A 102 2.84 3.76 -15.20
CA LYS A 102 4.21 4.25 -15.39
C LYS A 102 4.32 5.78 -15.24
N ASN A 103 3.23 6.50 -15.49
CA ASN A 103 3.23 7.97 -15.51
C ASN A 103 2.66 8.59 -14.23
N ILE A 104 1.82 7.88 -13.46
CA ILE A 104 1.26 8.39 -12.21
C ILE A 104 2.34 8.55 -11.14
N ASN A 105 2.28 9.66 -10.38
CA ASN A 105 3.15 9.90 -9.25
C ASN A 105 2.43 9.53 -7.95
N ILE A 106 3.00 8.64 -7.16
CA ILE A 106 2.43 8.18 -5.90
C ILE A 106 3.30 8.62 -4.74
N THR A 107 2.70 9.29 -3.75
CA THR A 107 3.35 9.54 -2.45
C THR A 107 2.79 8.56 -1.43
N ALA A 108 3.66 7.78 -0.80
CA ALA A 108 3.28 6.78 0.17
C ALA A 108 3.90 7.02 1.55
N VAL A 109 3.11 6.75 2.59
CA VAL A 109 3.57 6.63 3.99
C VAL A 109 3.20 5.24 4.48
N GLY A 110 4.18 4.52 5.07
CA GLY A 110 3.90 3.16 5.46
C GLY A 110 4.82 2.55 6.52
N ASP A 111 4.51 1.32 6.88
CA ASP A 111 5.22 0.48 7.83
C ASP A 111 6.04 -0.63 7.13
N SER A 112 6.40 -1.66 7.87
CA SER A 112 7.20 -2.78 7.35
C SER A 112 6.50 -3.58 6.24
N VAL A 113 5.17 -3.59 6.19
CA VAL A 113 4.41 -4.35 5.19
C VAL A 113 4.66 -3.79 3.80
N ILE A 114 4.52 -2.46 3.61
CA ILE A 114 4.76 -1.84 2.31
C ILE A 114 6.26 -1.75 1.97
N ILE A 115 7.15 -1.63 2.96
CA ILE A 115 8.60 -1.72 2.75
C ILE A 115 8.95 -3.06 2.09
N ASN A 116 8.33 -4.14 2.55
CA ASN A 116 8.53 -5.47 1.98
C ASN A 116 8.06 -5.58 0.52
N ALA A 117 7.02 -4.83 0.15
CA ALA A 117 6.44 -4.81 -1.19
C ALA A 117 7.00 -3.70 -2.10
N ASP A 118 7.85 -2.79 -1.63
CA ASP A 118 8.32 -1.60 -2.38
C ASP A 118 8.85 -1.94 -3.78
N SER A 119 9.75 -2.92 -3.89
CA SER A 119 10.34 -3.30 -5.17
C SER A 119 9.31 -3.85 -6.17
N TYR A 120 8.23 -4.46 -5.70
CA TYR A 120 7.13 -4.95 -6.53
C TYR A 120 6.22 -3.80 -6.99
N ILE A 121 5.97 -2.81 -6.13
CA ILE A 121 5.21 -1.60 -6.48
C ILE A 121 5.96 -0.83 -7.57
N ARG A 122 7.26 -0.62 -7.43
CA ARG A 122 8.09 0.11 -8.41
C ARG A 122 8.19 -0.55 -9.79
N LYS A 123 7.91 -1.84 -9.91
CA LYS A 123 7.80 -2.50 -11.22
C LYS A 123 6.67 -1.90 -12.08
N TYR A 124 5.57 -1.53 -11.45
CA TYR A 124 4.39 -0.99 -12.11
C TYR A 124 4.43 0.54 -12.19
N THR A 125 4.86 1.19 -11.10
CA THR A 125 4.93 2.65 -11.01
C THR A 125 6.32 3.10 -10.53
N PRO A 126 7.21 3.47 -11.44
CA PRO A 126 8.56 3.93 -11.08
C PRO A 126 8.56 5.29 -10.36
N ASN A 127 7.50 6.08 -10.50
CA ASN A 127 7.34 7.38 -9.84
C ASN A 127 6.69 7.21 -8.45
N PHE A 128 7.21 6.29 -7.65
CA PHE A 128 6.74 5.93 -6.33
C PHE A 128 7.70 6.48 -5.26
N TYR A 129 7.22 7.46 -4.46
CA TYR A 129 7.91 7.94 -3.28
C TYR A 129 7.35 7.25 -2.06
N LEU A 130 8.17 6.60 -1.25
CA LEU A 130 7.78 5.93 -0.02
C LEU A 130 8.59 6.47 1.16
N ASP A 131 7.91 7.06 2.15
CA ASP A 131 8.46 7.19 3.50
C ASP A 131 7.98 6.00 4.33
N GLY A 132 8.82 4.97 4.37
CA GLY A 132 8.56 3.72 5.08
C GLY A 132 9.43 3.62 6.33
N LYS A 133 8.87 3.11 7.43
CA LYS A 133 9.61 2.84 8.68
C LYS A 133 9.04 1.61 9.37
N VAL A 134 9.90 0.68 9.73
CA VAL A 134 9.52 -0.51 10.52
C VAL A 134 8.89 -0.08 11.85
N GLY A 135 7.76 -0.70 12.20
CA GLY A 135 7.06 -0.42 13.45
C GLY A 135 6.30 0.92 13.49
N ARG A 136 6.14 1.59 12.34
CA ARG A 136 5.40 2.86 12.29
C ARG A 136 3.91 2.64 12.53
N ASP A 137 3.33 3.45 13.41
CA ASP A 137 1.90 3.51 13.69
C ASP A 137 1.15 4.52 12.79
N MET A 138 -0.19 4.48 12.82
CA MET A 138 -1.04 5.40 12.06
C MET A 138 -0.96 6.84 12.60
N VAL A 139 -0.77 7.00 13.92
CA VAL A 139 -0.76 8.31 14.59
C VAL A 139 0.35 9.22 14.05
N SER A 140 1.48 8.63 13.64
CA SER A 140 2.58 9.38 13.02
C SER A 140 2.34 9.74 11.54
N GLY A 141 1.33 9.17 10.92
CA GLY A 141 1.02 9.34 9.49
C GLY A 141 0.82 10.79 9.06
N PRO A 142 -0.02 11.60 9.74
CA PRO A 142 -0.26 12.99 9.38
C PRO A 142 1.01 13.85 9.40
N GLU A 143 1.83 13.73 10.45
CA GLU A 143 3.07 14.49 10.56
C GLU A 143 4.03 14.17 9.42
N ILE A 144 4.25 12.89 9.15
CA ILE A 144 5.14 12.44 8.07
C ILE A 144 4.64 12.91 6.70
N LEU A 145 3.33 12.79 6.42
CA LEU A 145 2.75 13.25 5.17
C LEU A 145 2.90 14.77 5.00
N SER A 146 2.74 15.54 6.08
CA SER A 146 2.98 16.99 6.10
C SER A 146 4.44 17.34 5.80
N GLN A 147 5.39 16.62 6.38
CA GLN A 147 6.82 16.82 6.12
C GLN A 147 7.16 16.53 4.64
N ILE A 148 6.60 15.45 4.07
CA ILE A 148 6.79 15.14 2.64
C ILE A 148 6.21 16.25 1.77
N LYS A 149 4.97 16.70 2.05
CA LYS A 149 4.31 17.81 1.32
C LYS A 149 5.16 19.06 1.31
N ASN A 150 5.72 19.44 2.46
CA ASN A 150 6.51 20.67 2.61
C ASN A 150 7.87 20.58 1.91
N ASN A 151 8.53 19.42 1.96
CA ASN A 151 9.89 19.26 1.44
C ASN A 151 9.93 18.93 -0.06
N TYR A 152 8.96 18.15 -0.55
CA TYR A 152 9.01 17.56 -1.90
C TYR A 152 7.74 17.80 -2.70
N GLY A 153 6.63 18.15 -2.06
CA GLY A 153 5.29 18.10 -2.63
C GLY A 153 4.71 16.69 -2.62
N LEU A 154 3.41 16.59 -2.87
CA LEU A 154 2.73 15.30 -3.01
C LEU A 154 2.60 14.92 -4.48
N GLY A 155 2.55 13.63 -4.75
CA GLY A 155 2.22 13.06 -6.05
C GLY A 155 0.77 13.30 -6.45
N ASP A 156 0.33 12.64 -7.52
CA ASP A 156 -1.04 12.72 -8.03
C ASP A 156 -2.03 12.07 -7.06
N VAL A 157 -1.59 11.02 -6.36
CA VAL A 157 -2.35 10.30 -5.34
C VAL A 157 -1.50 10.05 -4.09
N VAL A 158 -2.16 9.81 -2.96
CA VAL A 158 -1.55 9.46 -1.68
C VAL A 158 -1.90 8.01 -1.32
N LEU A 159 -0.92 7.25 -0.84
CA LEU A 159 -1.09 5.87 -0.38
C LEU A 159 -0.66 5.76 1.10
N ILE A 160 -1.54 5.28 1.94
CA ILE A 160 -1.29 5.06 3.37
C ILE A 160 -1.38 3.57 3.65
N SER A 161 -0.24 2.98 4.04
CA SER A 161 -0.14 1.57 4.43
C SER A 161 0.38 1.51 5.86
N LEU A 162 -0.49 1.83 6.78
CA LEU A 162 -0.29 1.85 8.23
C LEU A 162 -1.43 1.10 8.91
N GLY A 163 -1.21 0.57 10.11
CA GLY A 163 -2.27 -0.13 10.83
C GLY A 163 -1.82 -1.46 11.41
N SER A 164 -0.65 -1.98 10.99
CA SER A 164 -0.09 -3.20 11.60
C SER A 164 0.50 -2.94 13.00
N ASN A 165 0.75 -1.68 13.37
CA ASN A 165 1.46 -1.32 14.59
C ASN A 165 0.66 -0.38 15.52
N GLY A 166 -0.63 -0.18 15.28
CA GLY A 166 -1.46 0.69 16.11
C GLY A 166 -2.84 0.95 15.54
N SER A 167 -3.63 1.72 16.26
CA SER A 167 -5.00 2.06 15.88
C SER A 167 -5.05 3.13 14.80
N ALA A 168 -6.12 3.10 13.99
CA ALA A 168 -6.50 4.17 13.09
C ALA A 168 -7.69 4.91 13.72
N ASN A 169 -7.48 6.11 14.24
CA ASN A 169 -8.56 6.95 14.74
C ASN A 169 -9.02 7.94 13.66
N GLU A 170 -10.26 8.38 13.75
CA GLU A 170 -10.87 9.24 12.75
C GLU A 170 -10.18 10.62 12.64
N GLU A 171 -9.64 11.14 13.74
CA GLU A 171 -8.93 12.43 13.76
C GLU A 171 -7.67 12.39 12.89
N ASP A 172 -6.86 11.33 13.00
CA ASP A 172 -5.65 11.18 12.20
C ASP A 172 -5.98 10.93 10.72
N LEU A 173 -7.03 10.17 10.43
CA LEU A 173 -7.51 9.94 9.06
C LEU A 173 -7.99 11.25 8.42
N ASN A 174 -8.74 12.08 9.14
CA ASN A 174 -9.18 13.40 8.67
C ASN A 174 -7.99 14.34 8.41
N LYS A 175 -6.98 14.37 9.31
CA LYS A 175 -5.75 15.15 9.09
C LYS A 175 -5.00 14.71 7.83
N ILE A 176 -4.93 13.40 7.56
CA ILE A 176 -4.34 12.89 6.32
C ILE A 176 -5.08 13.41 5.10
N MET A 177 -6.44 13.38 5.11
CA MET A 177 -7.24 13.91 4.00
C MET A 177 -7.02 15.41 3.78
N GLU A 178 -6.96 16.20 4.85
CA GLU A 178 -6.68 17.64 4.79
C GLU A 178 -5.30 17.92 4.17
N ILE A 179 -4.26 17.19 4.61
CA ILE A 179 -2.90 17.33 4.08
C ILE A 179 -2.84 16.91 2.61
N ALA A 180 -3.60 15.88 2.22
CA ALA A 180 -3.67 15.39 0.85
C ALA A 180 -4.28 16.40 -0.14
N ASP A 181 -5.02 17.42 0.37
CA ASP A 181 -5.41 18.59 -0.40
C ASP A 181 -6.21 18.25 -1.67
N GLY A 182 -7.31 17.52 -1.49
CA GLY A 182 -8.23 17.10 -2.55
C GLY A 182 -7.76 15.95 -3.44
N ARG A 183 -6.59 15.37 -3.16
CA ARG A 183 -6.13 14.15 -3.85
C ARG A 183 -6.89 12.93 -3.39
N ASP A 184 -6.94 11.93 -4.25
CA ASP A 184 -7.41 10.61 -3.86
C ASP A 184 -6.41 9.96 -2.91
N VAL A 185 -6.90 9.47 -1.75
CA VAL A 185 -6.10 8.80 -0.71
C VAL A 185 -6.50 7.34 -0.64
N TYR A 186 -5.53 6.46 -0.79
CA TYR A 186 -5.71 5.01 -0.74
C TYR A 186 -5.20 4.49 0.59
N PHE A 187 -6.11 3.97 1.42
CA PHE A 187 -5.79 3.34 2.70
C PHE A 187 -5.74 1.83 2.52
N VAL A 188 -4.61 1.23 2.84
CA VAL A 188 -4.47 -0.24 2.80
C VAL A 188 -4.80 -0.78 4.17
N ASN A 189 -5.80 -1.67 4.25
CA ASN A 189 -6.09 -2.37 5.49
C ASN A 189 -5.06 -3.47 5.74
N THR A 190 -5.06 -4.05 6.94
CA THR A 190 -3.95 -4.88 7.41
C THR A 190 -4.37 -6.30 7.75
N SER A 191 -3.41 -7.24 7.62
CA SER A 191 -3.52 -8.60 8.13
C SER A 191 -2.38 -8.86 9.12
N HIS A 192 -2.70 -9.15 10.36
CA HIS A 192 -1.75 -9.52 11.41
C HIS A 192 -2.47 -10.27 12.54
N THR A 193 -1.73 -10.71 13.54
CA THR A 193 -2.25 -11.55 14.63
C THR A 193 -2.67 -10.78 15.88
N GLN A 194 -2.51 -9.45 15.91
CA GLN A 194 -2.87 -8.63 17.05
C GLN A 194 -4.38 -8.42 17.16
N SER A 195 -4.90 -8.39 18.38
CA SER A 195 -6.34 -8.30 18.66
C SER A 195 -7.02 -7.02 18.16
N TYR A 196 -6.27 -5.92 17.97
CA TYR A 196 -6.80 -4.65 17.48
C TYR A 196 -6.98 -4.61 15.95
N MET A 197 -6.53 -5.62 15.21
CA MET A 197 -6.62 -5.66 13.75
C MET A 197 -8.05 -5.44 13.22
N ASP A 198 -9.03 -6.10 13.83
CA ASP A 198 -10.44 -5.98 13.38
C ASP A 198 -10.97 -4.57 13.61
N TYR A 199 -10.56 -3.91 14.69
CA TYR A 199 -10.91 -2.51 14.97
C TYR A 199 -10.30 -1.57 13.91
N VAL A 200 -8.99 -1.70 13.64
CA VAL A 200 -8.30 -0.90 12.61
C VAL A 200 -8.97 -1.05 11.25
N ASN A 201 -9.21 -2.28 10.83
CA ASN A 201 -9.80 -2.57 9.53
C ASN A 201 -11.24 -2.06 9.43
N LYS A 202 -12.02 -2.14 10.51
CA LYS A 202 -13.36 -1.56 10.60
C LYS A 202 -13.32 -0.04 10.48
N SER A 203 -12.43 0.62 11.24
CA SER A 203 -12.28 2.09 11.20
C SER A 203 -11.91 2.57 9.79
N LEU A 204 -10.97 1.89 9.11
CA LEU A 204 -10.60 2.24 7.74
C LEU A 204 -11.75 2.03 6.74
N LEU A 205 -12.52 0.94 6.90
CA LEU A 205 -13.69 0.67 6.05
C LEU A 205 -14.74 1.77 6.21
N GLU A 206 -15.16 2.03 7.45
CA GLU A 206 -16.18 3.05 7.77
C GLU A 206 -15.73 4.44 7.30
N PHE A 207 -14.48 4.80 7.52
CA PHE A 207 -13.93 6.07 7.07
C PHE A 207 -13.96 6.21 5.54
N THR A 208 -13.54 5.18 4.81
CA THR A 208 -13.51 5.22 3.34
C THR A 208 -14.88 5.13 2.69
N GLU A 209 -15.88 4.58 3.38
CA GLU A 209 -17.29 4.59 2.92
C GLU A 209 -17.93 5.97 3.06
N ASN A 210 -17.49 6.79 4.02
CA ASN A 210 -18.04 8.11 4.31
C ASN A 210 -17.25 9.27 3.67
N ASN A 211 -16.13 9.01 2.98
CA ASN A 211 -15.29 10.03 2.36
C ASN A 211 -15.06 9.73 0.87
N GLU A 212 -15.54 10.61 0.00
CA GLU A 212 -15.51 10.41 -1.46
C GLU A 212 -14.08 10.21 -2.01
N LYS A 213 -13.10 10.91 -1.44
CA LYS A 213 -11.70 10.89 -1.84
C LYS A 213 -10.84 9.88 -1.08
N ALA A 214 -11.43 9.13 -0.14
CA ALA A 214 -10.76 8.07 0.58
C ALA A 214 -11.17 6.70 0.01
N HIS A 215 -10.20 5.85 -0.28
CA HIS A 215 -10.41 4.58 -0.96
C HIS A 215 -9.77 3.43 -0.20
N LEU A 216 -10.52 2.39 0.14
CA LEU A 216 -9.97 1.20 0.79
C LEU A 216 -9.31 0.28 -0.25
N VAL A 217 -8.05 -0.07 -0.01
CA VAL A 217 -7.37 -1.23 -0.62
C VAL A 217 -7.53 -2.40 0.35
N ASP A 218 -8.42 -3.33 0.02
CA ASP A 218 -8.82 -4.40 0.93
C ASP A 218 -7.85 -5.60 0.89
N TRP A 219 -6.64 -5.40 1.42
CA TRP A 219 -5.64 -6.47 1.56
C TRP A 219 -6.12 -7.59 2.47
N ARG A 220 -6.78 -7.25 3.60
CA ARG A 220 -7.32 -8.24 4.54
C ARG A 220 -8.33 -9.16 3.87
N GLY A 221 -9.25 -8.61 3.08
CA GLY A 221 -10.24 -9.39 2.35
C GLY A 221 -9.60 -10.27 1.27
N PHE A 222 -8.59 -9.76 0.58
CA PHE A 222 -7.85 -10.50 -0.45
C PHE A 222 -7.07 -11.68 0.11
N ILE A 223 -6.37 -11.49 1.25
CA ILE A 223 -5.45 -12.50 1.82
C ILE A 223 -6.15 -13.53 2.71
N LYS A 224 -7.41 -13.28 3.09
CA LYS A 224 -8.16 -14.07 4.08
C LYS A 224 -8.12 -15.57 3.80
N ASP A 225 -8.31 -15.95 2.56
CA ASP A 225 -8.36 -17.35 2.12
C ASP A 225 -7.06 -17.79 1.41
N LYS A 226 -5.98 -17.01 1.55
CA LYS A 226 -4.68 -17.23 0.91
C LYS A 226 -3.52 -17.11 1.90
N PRO A 227 -3.54 -17.87 3.01
CA PRO A 227 -2.52 -17.74 4.06
C PRO A 227 -1.10 -18.06 3.57
N ASP A 228 -0.97 -18.81 2.48
CA ASP A 228 0.29 -19.19 1.87
C ASP A 228 1.02 -17.99 1.19
N LEU A 229 0.33 -16.88 0.99
CA LEU A 229 0.93 -15.62 0.51
C LEU A 229 1.54 -14.78 1.64
N LEU A 230 1.41 -15.22 2.90
CA LEU A 230 2.03 -14.57 4.05
C LEU A 230 3.28 -15.35 4.51
N ALA A 231 4.21 -14.61 5.08
CA ALA A 231 5.32 -15.16 5.83
C ALA A 231 4.83 -15.90 7.10
N PRO A 232 5.69 -16.67 7.79
CA PRO A 232 5.31 -17.42 8.99
C PRO A 232 4.74 -16.55 10.12
N ASP A 233 5.05 -15.25 10.15
CA ASP A 233 4.53 -14.29 11.14
C ASP A 233 3.08 -13.86 10.89
N ARG A 234 2.48 -14.30 9.78
CA ARG A 234 1.08 -14.02 9.40
C ARG A 234 0.75 -12.54 9.21
N THR A 235 1.76 -11.69 9.09
CA THR A 235 1.65 -10.25 8.93
C THR A 235 2.24 -9.79 7.61
N HIS A 236 3.48 -10.14 7.36
CA HIS A 236 4.17 -9.71 6.16
C HIS A 236 3.84 -10.62 4.98
N PRO A 237 3.59 -10.06 3.80
CA PRO A 237 3.50 -10.86 2.58
C PRO A 237 4.86 -11.52 2.28
N ASN A 238 4.84 -12.76 1.79
CA ASN A 238 6.02 -13.38 1.20
C ASN A 238 6.26 -12.81 -0.21
N LYS A 239 7.16 -13.40 -1.00
CA LYS A 239 7.51 -12.87 -2.34
C LYS A 239 6.30 -12.82 -3.29
N GLU A 240 5.50 -13.88 -3.34
CA GLU A 240 4.28 -13.91 -4.15
C GLU A 240 3.22 -12.95 -3.60
N GLY A 241 3.02 -12.96 -2.29
CA GLY A 241 2.12 -12.05 -1.61
C GLY A 241 2.50 -10.58 -1.81
N SER A 242 3.79 -10.25 -1.87
CA SER A 242 4.27 -8.89 -2.13
C SER A 242 3.94 -8.42 -3.56
N ASP A 243 4.04 -9.31 -4.54
CA ASP A 243 3.64 -9.01 -5.91
C ASP A 243 2.11 -8.82 -6.02
N ASP A 244 1.33 -9.67 -5.35
CA ASP A 244 -0.12 -9.55 -5.31
C ASP A 244 -0.58 -8.32 -4.52
N PHE A 245 0.10 -7.96 -3.44
CA PHE A 245 -0.12 -6.71 -2.69
C PHE A 245 0.06 -5.49 -3.60
N ALA A 246 1.15 -5.46 -4.38
CA ALA A 246 1.39 -4.39 -5.34
C ALA A 246 0.30 -4.33 -6.41
N LYS A 247 -0.07 -5.46 -7.00
CA LYS A 247 -1.13 -5.54 -8.02
C LYS A 247 -2.49 -5.10 -7.49
N LEU A 248 -2.82 -5.44 -6.24
CA LEU A 248 -4.07 -5.04 -5.59
C LEU A 248 -4.15 -3.51 -5.45
N ILE A 249 -3.06 -2.87 -5.03
CA ILE A 249 -2.95 -1.41 -4.97
C ILE A 249 -3.14 -0.80 -6.35
N MET A 250 -2.39 -1.28 -7.35
CA MET A 250 -2.47 -0.77 -8.72
C MET A 250 -3.86 -0.92 -9.31
N ARG A 251 -4.50 -2.08 -9.14
CA ARG A 251 -5.87 -2.31 -9.61
C ARG A 251 -6.87 -1.37 -8.95
N LYS A 252 -6.71 -1.07 -7.65
CA LYS A 252 -7.58 -0.11 -6.96
C LYS A 252 -7.42 1.30 -7.52
N ILE A 253 -6.19 1.74 -7.76
CA ILE A 253 -5.89 3.05 -8.36
C ILE A 253 -6.50 3.16 -9.75
N LEU A 254 -6.31 2.16 -10.62
CA LEU A 254 -6.88 2.13 -11.97
C LEU A 254 -8.40 2.19 -11.97
N ASN A 255 -9.05 1.45 -11.07
CA ASN A 255 -10.51 1.41 -10.96
C ASN A 255 -11.10 2.75 -10.53
N VAL A 256 -10.48 3.42 -9.56
CA VAL A 256 -10.90 4.76 -9.08
C VAL A 256 -10.74 5.79 -10.19
N ASN A 257 -9.63 5.78 -10.89
CA ASN A 257 -9.32 6.70 -11.98
C ASN A 257 -10.01 6.34 -13.30
N LYS A 258 -10.84 5.27 -13.31
CA LYS A 258 -11.62 4.83 -14.48
C LYS A 258 -10.76 4.64 -15.74
N VAL A 259 -9.51 4.19 -15.55
CA VAL A 259 -8.65 3.83 -16.67
C VAL A 259 -9.20 2.57 -17.31
N LYS A 260 -9.76 2.72 -18.51
CA LYS A 260 -10.35 1.64 -19.31
C LYS A 260 -9.63 1.54 -20.64
N ASP A 261 -9.75 0.38 -21.27
CA ASP A 261 -9.27 0.11 -22.63
C ASP A 261 -9.83 1.06 -23.68
#